data_ace170e0ff05bd065de1d3a748367bc6
#
_entry.id   ace170e0ff05bd065de1d3a748367bc6
#
_cell.length_a   1.000
_cell.length_b   1.000
_cell.length_c   1.000
_cell.angle_alpha   90.00
_cell.angle_beta   90.00
_cell.angle_gamma   90.00
#
_symmetry.space_group_name_H-M   'P 1'
#
loop_
_entity.id
_entity.type
_entity.pdbx_description
1 polymer ?
#
loop_
_entity_poly.entity_id
_entity_poly.type
_entity_poly.pdbx_seq_one_letter_code
_entity_poly.pdbx_strand_id
1 'polypeptide(L)'
;MRCLLALIAAFPLMAFSAAQERLVTLGGDVTEIVYALGAKSALVARDSTSQWPPEAAALPDVGYLRQLSTEGILSLRPTLVLASSQAQPSLVLQKVEGSKVKVVNVPGGYDAAAMDSKVKVIADALGKQPQGDALRKTLHDEMANIPSQPLNKRVLFILSHGGSGALVAGQQTAADGAIKLAGLQNAMQGFDHYRTMSQEGVIASLPDLVVISADGLKGMGGEAALWKLPGLAQTPAWRNKQVLVIDDMALLGFGPRTPQALQQLRQKAEQLH
;
A
#
# COMPACT_ATOMS: atom_id res chain seq x y z
N MET A 1 18.58 60.53 49.63
CA MET A 1 18.17 59.93 48.31
C MET A 1 19.05 58.70 48.09
N ARG A 2 18.44 57.50 48.25
CA ARG A 2 19.13 56.21 48.00
C ARG A 2 18.52 55.64 46.73
N CYS A 3 19.32 55.61 45.63
CA CYS A 3 18.96 54.93 44.41
C CYS A 3 19.17 53.42 44.60
N LEU A 4 18.08 52.63 44.50
CA LEU A 4 18.11 51.18 44.40
C LEU A 4 18.30 50.83 42.91
N LEU A 5 19.47 50.29 42.55
CA LEU A 5 19.66 49.66 41.24
C LEU A 5 19.07 48.26 41.32
N ALA A 6 18.00 48.00 40.58
CA ALA A 6 17.42 46.67 40.35
C ALA A 6 18.25 45.96 39.26
N LEU A 7 18.99 44.92 39.63
CA LEU A 7 19.74 44.07 38.73
C LEU A 7 18.74 43.05 38.10
N ILE A 8 18.32 43.24 36.86
CA ILE A 8 17.51 42.26 36.12
C ILE A 8 18.47 41.15 35.63
N ALA A 9 18.41 40.00 36.29
CA ALA A 9 19.10 38.80 35.84
C ALA A 9 18.35 38.22 34.61
N ALA A 10 18.91 38.40 33.42
CA ALA A 10 18.45 37.74 32.21
C ALA A 10 18.87 36.26 32.26
N PHE A 11 17.92 35.38 32.53
CA PHE A 11 18.10 33.93 32.34
C PHE A 11 18.06 33.64 30.84
N PRO A 12 19.07 32.97 30.23
CA PRO A 12 18.99 32.51 28.87
C PRO A 12 17.95 31.38 28.82
N LEU A 13 16.87 31.59 28.08
CA LEU A 13 15.99 30.49 27.65
C LEU A 13 16.86 29.56 26.77
N MET A 14 17.31 28.45 27.34
CA MET A 14 17.81 27.34 26.53
C MET A 14 16.63 26.76 25.76
N ALA A 15 16.52 27.13 24.51
CA ALA A 15 15.61 26.44 23.56
C ALA A 15 16.13 25.01 23.46
N PHE A 16 15.45 24.07 24.13
CA PHE A 16 15.59 22.65 23.85
C PHE A 16 15.11 22.45 22.40
N SER A 17 16.06 22.38 21.46
CA SER A 17 15.78 21.87 20.12
C SER A 17 15.32 20.44 20.32
N ALA A 18 14.03 20.20 20.22
CA ALA A 18 13.51 18.84 20.13
C ALA A 18 14.22 18.17 18.95
N ALA A 19 14.89 17.06 19.20
CA ALA A 19 15.58 16.31 18.15
C ALA A 19 14.56 16.03 17.05
N GLN A 20 14.86 16.49 15.82
CA GLN A 20 13.98 16.34 14.68
C GLN A 20 13.69 14.84 14.48
N GLU A 21 12.43 14.47 14.43
CA GLU A 21 12.01 13.09 14.19
C GLU A 21 12.56 12.62 12.83
N ARG A 22 13.14 11.44 12.82
CA ARG A 22 13.72 10.79 11.63
C ARG A 22 12.94 9.52 11.35
N LEU A 23 12.00 9.63 10.44
CA LEU A 23 11.02 8.59 10.12
C LEU A 23 11.49 7.73 8.95
N VAL A 24 11.45 6.43 9.11
CA VAL A 24 11.54 5.45 8.03
C VAL A 24 10.20 4.74 7.88
N THR A 25 9.71 4.64 6.67
CA THR A 25 8.48 3.90 6.34
C THR A 25 8.79 2.63 5.57
N LEU A 26 8.12 1.54 5.94
CA LEU A 26 8.23 0.23 5.32
C LEU A 26 6.84 -0.22 4.88
N GLY A 27 6.55 -0.04 3.60
CA GLY A 27 5.28 -0.28 2.95
C GLY A 27 4.77 0.95 2.20
N GLY A 28 4.38 0.78 0.93
CA GLY A 28 3.90 1.87 0.09
C GLY A 28 2.63 2.53 0.66
N ASP A 29 1.72 1.73 1.21
CA ASP A 29 0.52 2.19 1.91
C ASP A 29 0.85 3.04 3.15
N VAL A 30 1.85 2.65 3.92
CA VAL A 30 2.33 3.40 5.10
C VAL A 30 2.89 4.75 4.68
N THR A 31 3.72 4.77 3.64
CA THR A 31 4.30 6.00 3.09
C THR A 31 3.22 6.95 2.59
N GLU A 32 2.25 6.46 1.83
CA GLU A 32 1.14 7.27 1.33
C GLU A 32 0.31 7.90 2.46
N ILE A 33 0.06 7.16 3.53
CA ILE A 33 -0.65 7.70 4.71
C ILE A 33 0.17 8.79 5.39
N VAL A 34 1.49 8.62 5.55
CA VAL A 34 2.38 9.66 6.12
C VAL A 34 2.32 10.95 5.32
N TYR A 35 2.31 10.85 3.97
CA TYR A 35 2.14 12.01 3.10
C TYR A 35 0.76 12.65 3.27
N ALA A 36 -0.30 11.85 3.28
CA ALA A 36 -1.68 12.34 3.46
C ALA A 36 -1.91 13.04 4.81
N LEU A 37 -1.17 12.63 5.86
CA LEU A 37 -1.19 13.27 7.18
C LEU A 37 -0.32 14.55 7.25
N GLY A 38 0.35 14.93 6.15
CA GLY A 38 1.23 16.10 6.11
C GLY A 38 2.52 15.95 6.95
N ALA A 39 3.01 14.71 7.14
CA ALA A 39 4.18 14.40 7.95
C ALA A 39 5.45 14.10 7.13
N LYS A 40 5.46 14.42 5.84
CA LYS A 40 6.57 14.11 4.91
C LYS A 40 7.92 14.69 5.34
N SER A 41 7.95 15.82 6.05
CA SER A 41 9.19 16.46 6.50
C SER A 41 9.99 15.62 7.50
N ALA A 42 9.35 14.65 8.16
CA ALA A 42 10.02 13.71 9.06
C ALA A 42 10.66 12.53 8.31
N LEU A 43 10.22 12.23 7.06
CA LEU A 43 10.72 11.09 6.29
C LEU A 43 12.19 11.27 5.90
N VAL A 44 13.01 10.28 6.25
CA VAL A 44 14.42 10.21 5.86
C VAL A 44 14.71 9.04 4.92
N ALA A 45 13.82 8.05 4.87
CA ALA A 45 13.91 6.91 3.95
C ALA A 45 12.57 6.17 3.82
N ARG A 46 12.51 5.33 2.79
CA ARG A 46 11.37 4.49 2.45
C ARG A 46 11.84 3.11 1.96
N ASP A 47 10.96 2.12 1.93
CA ASP A 47 11.22 0.85 1.25
C ASP A 47 10.95 0.93 -0.26
N SER A 48 11.38 -0.09 -1.02
CA SER A 48 11.26 -0.11 -2.50
C SER A 48 9.82 -0.08 -3.02
N THR A 49 8.82 -0.44 -2.21
CA THR A 49 7.40 -0.40 -2.61
C THR A 49 6.78 0.99 -2.52
N SER A 50 7.44 1.91 -1.82
CA SER A 50 6.99 3.28 -1.58
C SER A 50 7.32 4.19 -2.77
N GLN A 51 6.55 4.06 -3.85
CA GLN A 51 6.75 4.80 -5.11
C GLN A 51 5.81 6.01 -5.25
N TRP A 52 4.81 6.15 -4.36
CA TRP A 52 3.85 7.26 -4.38
C TRP A 52 3.83 8.04 -3.05
N PRO A 53 3.66 9.37 -3.10
CA PRO A 53 3.69 10.21 -4.29
C PRO A 53 5.07 10.19 -4.99
N PRO A 54 5.21 10.68 -6.24
CA PRO A 54 6.49 10.59 -6.97
C PRO A 54 7.70 11.15 -6.20
N GLU A 55 7.49 12.15 -5.35
CA GLU A 55 8.54 12.72 -4.50
C GLU A 55 9.05 11.72 -3.43
N ALA A 56 8.24 10.73 -3.03
CA ALA A 56 8.67 9.68 -2.11
C ALA A 56 9.76 8.79 -2.74
N ALA A 57 9.67 8.54 -4.04
CA ALA A 57 10.64 7.73 -4.76
C ALA A 57 12.06 8.35 -4.77
N ALA A 58 12.19 9.67 -4.53
CA ALA A 58 13.47 10.35 -4.41
C ALA A 58 14.16 10.16 -3.03
N LEU A 59 13.44 9.64 -2.03
CA LEU A 59 14.03 9.34 -0.72
C LEU A 59 14.96 8.13 -0.78
N PRO A 60 15.96 8.05 0.10
CA PRO A 60 16.80 6.86 0.27
C PRO A 60 15.98 5.58 0.39
N ASP A 61 16.36 4.55 -0.35
CA ASP A 61 15.70 3.25 -0.39
C ASP A 61 16.43 2.27 0.55
N VAL A 62 15.70 1.69 1.52
CA VAL A 62 16.24 0.70 2.45
C VAL A 62 16.05 -0.74 1.98
N GLY A 63 15.59 -0.92 0.74
CA GLY A 63 15.35 -2.22 0.11
C GLY A 63 13.89 -2.69 0.16
N TYR A 64 13.66 -3.88 -0.36
CA TYR A 64 12.32 -4.45 -0.46
C TYR A 64 11.78 -4.86 0.91
N LEU A 65 10.54 -4.44 1.22
CA LEU A 65 9.96 -4.63 2.57
C LEU A 65 9.92 -6.09 3.06
N ARG A 66 10.04 -7.09 2.18
CA ARG A 66 10.12 -8.51 2.57
C ARG A 66 11.55 -9.06 2.60
N GLN A 67 12.56 -8.22 2.34
CA GLN A 67 13.98 -8.57 2.33
C GLN A 67 14.82 -7.48 2.99
N LEU A 68 14.34 -6.95 4.11
CA LEU A 68 14.98 -5.86 4.84
C LEU A 68 16.30 -6.27 5.48
N SER A 69 17.19 -5.30 5.71
CA SER A 69 18.38 -5.46 6.52
C SER A 69 18.40 -4.47 7.68
N THR A 70 18.87 -4.93 8.85
CA THR A 70 19.03 -4.07 10.03
C THR A 70 19.99 -2.91 9.74
N GLU A 71 21.07 -3.20 9.04
CA GLU A 71 22.14 -2.25 8.72
C GLU A 71 21.63 -1.16 7.77
N GLY A 72 20.87 -1.54 6.75
CA GLY A 72 20.24 -0.61 5.80
C GLY A 72 19.33 0.39 6.51
N ILE A 73 18.51 -0.07 7.43
CA ILE A 73 17.60 0.79 8.18
C ILE A 73 18.38 1.68 9.16
N LEU A 74 19.28 1.13 9.96
CA LEU A 74 20.02 1.87 11.00
C LEU A 74 21.04 2.86 10.43
N SER A 75 21.54 2.65 9.21
CA SER A 75 22.45 3.58 8.54
C SER A 75 21.87 4.99 8.40
N LEU A 76 20.55 5.11 8.32
CA LEU A 76 19.83 6.38 8.22
C LEU A 76 19.51 7.01 9.56
N ARG A 77 19.95 6.39 10.67
CA ARG A 77 19.76 6.89 12.03
C ARG A 77 18.30 7.29 12.32
N PRO A 78 17.33 6.39 12.10
CA PRO A 78 15.93 6.69 12.38
C PRO A 78 15.69 6.84 13.89
N THR A 79 14.68 7.62 14.25
CA THR A 79 14.12 7.66 15.61
C THR A 79 12.80 6.88 15.67
N LEU A 80 12.11 6.76 14.52
CA LEU A 80 10.85 6.06 14.37
C LEU A 80 10.86 5.26 13.07
N VAL A 81 10.38 4.03 13.13
CA VAL A 81 10.06 3.18 11.98
C VAL A 81 8.58 2.82 12.02
N LEU A 82 7.86 3.14 10.96
CA LEU A 82 6.50 2.66 10.74
C LEU A 82 6.57 1.48 9.77
N ALA A 83 6.24 0.29 10.24
CA ALA A 83 6.39 -0.93 9.47
C ALA A 83 5.04 -1.57 9.17
N SER A 84 4.72 -1.77 7.89
CA SER A 84 3.61 -2.60 7.48
C SER A 84 3.70 -3.99 8.12
N SER A 85 2.58 -4.62 8.44
CA SER A 85 2.52 -6.01 8.90
C SER A 85 3.13 -7.01 7.92
N GLN A 86 3.38 -6.60 6.68
CA GLN A 86 4.04 -7.41 5.66
C GLN A 86 5.58 -7.25 5.66
N ALA A 87 6.14 -6.38 6.49
CA ALA A 87 7.58 -6.15 6.56
C ALA A 87 8.31 -7.39 7.11
N GLN A 88 9.33 -7.87 6.39
CA GLN A 88 10.07 -9.09 6.69
C GLN A 88 11.58 -8.90 6.47
N PRO A 89 12.42 -9.68 7.14
CA PRO A 89 12.08 -10.59 8.23
C PRO A 89 11.81 -9.87 9.55
N SER A 90 10.90 -10.38 10.35
CA SER A 90 10.53 -9.79 11.67
C SER A 90 11.72 -9.64 12.62
N LEU A 91 12.73 -10.51 12.54
CA LEU A 91 13.97 -10.40 13.30
C LEU A 91 14.73 -9.10 13.03
N VAL A 92 14.66 -8.56 11.82
CA VAL A 92 15.27 -7.27 11.47
C VAL A 92 14.61 -6.14 12.28
N LEU A 93 13.27 -6.11 12.33
CA LEU A 93 12.54 -5.11 13.08
C LEU A 93 12.83 -5.20 14.59
N GLN A 94 12.93 -6.42 15.14
CA GLN A 94 13.33 -6.63 16.54
C GLN A 94 14.73 -6.09 16.83
N LYS A 95 15.70 -6.29 15.93
CA LYS A 95 17.05 -5.74 16.07
C LYS A 95 17.09 -4.22 15.96
N VAL A 96 16.28 -3.64 15.09
CA VAL A 96 16.12 -2.17 14.97
C VAL A 96 15.57 -1.60 16.28
N GLU A 97 14.52 -2.21 16.84
CA GLU A 97 13.92 -1.82 18.12
C GLU A 97 14.92 -1.96 19.28
N GLY A 98 15.70 -3.07 19.31
CA GLY A 98 16.79 -3.27 20.28
C GLY A 98 17.89 -2.22 20.21
N SER A 99 18.00 -1.49 19.11
CA SER A 99 18.92 -0.35 18.93
C SER A 99 18.33 1.00 19.41
N LYS A 100 17.28 0.96 20.23
CA LYS A 100 16.56 2.13 20.80
C LYS A 100 15.82 2.97 19.76
N VAL A 101 15.49 2.40 18.63
CA VAL A 101 14.60 3.00 17.62
C VAL A 101 13.17 2.56 17.94
N LYS A 102 12.23 3.49 17.98
CA LYS A 102 10.82 3.15 18.13
C LYS A 102 10.32 2.47 16.87
N VAL A 103 9.79 1.27 16.97
CA VAL A 103 9.15 0.54 15.86
C VAL A 103 7.66 0.44 16.12
N VAL A 104 6.84 0.89 15.17
CA VAL A 104 5.39 0.78 15.22
C VAL A 104 4.93 -0.13 14.09
N ASN A 105 4.31 -1.24 14.47
CA ASN A 105 3.72 -2.17 13.53
C ASN A 105 2.35 -1.64 13.08
N VAL A 106 2.22 -1.39 11.78
CA VAL A 106 0.98 -0.94 11.16
C VAL A 106 0.16 -2.18 10.79
N PRO A 107 -1.09 -2.28 11.26
CA PRO A 107 -1.91 -3.47 11.04
C PRO A 107 -2.17 -3.73 9.56
N GLY A 108 -2.30 -5.01 9.20
CA GLY A 108 -2.70 -5.46 7.87
C GLY A 108 -4.20 -5.68 7.77
N GLY A 109 -4.62 -6.16 6.61
CA GLY A 109 -5.99 -6.52 6.30
C GLY A 109 -6.42 -5.98 4.93
N TYR A 110 -7.52 -6.53 4.41
CA TYR A 110 -7.96 -6.28 3.05
C TYR A 110 -9.44 -5.87 3.00
N ASP A 111 -9.82 -4.98 3.92
CA ASP A 111 -11.16 -4.40 4.04
C ASP A 111 -11.11 -2.93 4.48
N ALA A 112 -12.26 -2.30 4.55
CA ALA A 112 -12.38 -0.90 4.96
C ALA A 112 -11.95 -0.68 6.42
N ALA A 113 -12.19 -1.64 7.31
CA ALA A 113 -11.80 -1.54 8.72
C ALA A 113 -10.27 -1.59 8.89
N ALA A 114 -9.58 -2.41 8.09
CA ALA A 114 -8.12 -2.45 8.06
C ALA A 114 -7.53 -1.12 7.59
N MET A 115 -8.11 -0.51 6.56
CA MET A 115 -7.69 0.81 6.07
C MET A 115 -7.86 1.89 7.14
N ASP A 116 -9.00 1.91 7.83
CA ASP A 116 -9.27 2.81 8.96
C ASP A 116 -8.26 2.64 10.08
N SER A 117 -7.99 1.39 10.47
CA SER A 117 -7.01 1.06 11.53
C SER A 117 -5.59 1.49 11.19
N LYS A 118 -5.14 1.33 9.94
CA LYS A 118 -3.83 1.81 9.49
C LYS A 118 -3.67 3.31 9.69
N VAL A 119 -4.63 4.09 9.19
CA VAL A 119 -4.61 5.55 9.33
C VAL A 119 -4.55 5.95 10.79
N LYS A 120 -5.38 5.32 11.64
CA LYS A 120 -5.41 5.60 13.08
C LYS A 120 -4.05 5.35 13.74
N VAL A 121 -3.47 4.17 13.54
CA VAL A 121 -2.17 3.78 14.15
C VAL A 121 -1.05 4.72 13.72
N ILE A 122 -0.99 5.09 12.44
CA ILE A 122 0.03 5.99 11.91
C ILE A 122 -0.18 7.42 12.45
N ALA A 123 -1.41 7.92 12.48
CA ALA A 123 -1.74 9.23 13.02
C ALA A 123 -1.40 9.34 14.51
N ASP A 124 -1.70 8.29 15.29
CA ASP A 124 -1.34 8.23 16.72
C ASP A 124 0.17 8.24 16.91
N ALA A 125 0.90 7.47 16.11
CA ALA A 125 2.36 7.38 16.20
C ALA A 125 3.05 8.73 15.90
N LEU A 126 2.47 9.52 15.01
CA LEU A 126 3.00 10.82 14.53
C LEU A 126 2.41 12.03 15.29
N GLY A 127 1.52 11.84 16.26
CA GLY A 127 0.82 12.94 16.93
C GLY A 127 -0.06 13.77 15.98
N LYS A 128 -0.67 13.11 14.96
CA LYS A 128 -1.48 13.72 13.90
C LYS A 128 -2.95 13.27 13.96
N GLN A 129 -3.48 13.06 15.17
CA GLN A 129 -4.84 12.56 15.36
C GLN A 129 -5.92 13.36 14.62
N PRO A 130 -5.94 14.71 14.65
CA PRO A 130 -6.94 15.47 13.91
C PRO A 130 -6.88 15.24 12.39
N GLN A 131 -5.66 15.16 11.83
CA GLN A 131 -5.46 14.85 10.41
C GLN A 131 -5.86 13.41 10.10
N GLY A 132 -5.56 12.48 11.00
CA GLY A 132 -5.97 11.08 10.93
C GLY A 132 -7.49 10.94 10.87
N ASP A 133 -8.22 11.61 11.77
CA ASP A 133 -9.68 11.57 11.80
C ASP A 133 -10.30 12.18 10.54
N ALA A 134 -9.73 13.28 10.05
CA ALA A 134 -10.16 13.88 8.78
C ALA A 134 -9.93 12.94 7.59
N LEU A 135 -8.77 12.29 7.50
CA LEU A 135 -8.45 11.33 6.44
C LEU A 135 -9.37 10.11 6.50
N ARG A 136 -9.60 9.54 7.69
CA ARG A 136 -10.51 8.40 7.89
C ARG A 136 -11.91 8.72 7.41
N LYS A 137 -12.42 9.92 7.77
CA LYS A 137 -13.72 10.39 7.29
C LYS A 137 -13.76 10.47 5.77
N THR A 138 -12.75 11.08 5.13
CA THR A 138 -12.66 11.19 3.67
C THR A 138 -12.70 9.80 3.02
N LEU A 139 -11.87 8.86 3.51
CA LEU A 139 -11.83 7.50 2.97
C LEU A 139 -13.16 6.76 3.16
N HIS A 140 -13.81 6.95 4.29
CA HIS A 140 -15.15 6.39 4.54
C HIS A 140 -16.18 6.93 3.53
N ASP A 141 -16.19 8.24 3.32
CA ASP A 141 -17.11 8.89 2.37
C ASP A 141 -16.84 8.44 0.91
N GLU A 142 -15.56 8.31 0.53
CA GLU A 142 -15.18 7.81 -0.79
C GLU A 142 -15.56 6.33 -0.99
N MET A 143 -15.36 5.48 0.02
CA MET A 143 -15.78 4.08 -0.03
C MET A 143 -17.30 3.93 -0.14
N ALA A 144 -18.06 4.81 0.53
CA ALA A 144 -19.52 4.82 0.44
C ALA A 144 -20.05 5.17 -0.97
N ASN A 145 -19.25 5.82 -1.79
CA ASN A 145 -19.59 6.13 -3.19
C ASN A 145 -19.38 4.95 -4.16
N ILE A 146 -18.77 3.86 -3.70
CA ILE A 146 -18.62 2.64 -4.51
C ILE A 146 -19.96 1.89 -4.47
N PRO A 147 -20.55 1.54 -5.64
CA PRO A 147 -21.82 0.83 -5.66
C PRO A 147 -21.73 -0.50 -4.89
N SER A 148 -22.57 -0.66 -3.88
CA SER A 148 -22.60 -1.86 -3.01
C SER A 148 -23.33 -3.05 -3.65
N GLN A 149 -24.08 -2.82 -4.73
CA GLN A 149 -24.81 -3.89 -5.41
C GLN A 149 -23.83 -4.86 -6.10
N PRO A 150 -23.91 -6.16 -5.81
CA PRO A 150 -23.08 -7.14 -6.49
C PRO A 150 -23.28 -7.11 -8.00
N LEU A 151 -22.17 -7.12 -8.73
CA LEU A 151 -22.14 -7.27 -10.18
C LEU A 151 -21.60 -8.67 -10.49
N ASN A 152 -22.38 -9.46 -11.26
CA ASN A 152 -21.99 -10.83 -11.61
C ASN A 152 -20.92 -10.84 -12.71
N LYS A 153 -19.74 -10.28 -12.39
CA LYS A 153 -18.55 -10.24 -13.26
C LYS A 153 -17.37 -10.85 -12.51
N ARG A 154 -16.66 -11.74 -13.20
CA ARG A 154 -15.49 -12.45 -12.66
C ARG A 154 -14.21 -11.76 -13.08
N VAL A 155 -13.39 -11.44 -12.10
CA VAL A 155 -12.13 -10.72 -12.27
C VAL A 155 -10.96 -11.64 -11.98
N LEU A 156 -10.04 -11.75 -12.92
CA LEU A 156 -8.76 -12.45 -12.76
C LEU A 156 -7.68 -11.40 -12.51
N PHE A 157 -7.13 -11.37 -11.31
CA PHE A 157 -5.95 -10.54 -11.02
C PHE A 157 -4.67 -11.33 -11.27
N ILE A 158 -3.80 -10.75 -12.10
CA ILE A 158 -2.49 -11.32 -12.44
C ILE A 158 -1.39 -10.47 -11.79
N LEU A 159 -0.60 -11.11 -10.93
CA LEU A 159 0.60 -10.53 -10.36
C LEU A 159 1.80 -10.98 -11.18
N SER A 160 2.54 -10.02 -11.73
CA SER A 160 3.78 -10.28 -12.46
C SER A 160 4.83 -9.25 -12.05
N HIS A 161 5.99 -9.74 -11.64
CA HIS A 161 7.16 -8.91 -11.36
C HIS A 161 8.31 -9.40 -12.23
N GLY A 162 8.94 -8.54 -12.98
CA GLY A 162 9.94 -8.81 -14.01
C GLY A 162 10.75 -10.10 -13.84
N GLY A 163 10.54 -11.06 -14.75
CA GLY A 163 11.30 -12.32 -14.81
C GLY A 163 10.78 -13.47 -13.95
N SER A 164 9.90 -13.26 -12.98
CA SER A 164 9.15 -14.32 -12.30
C SER A 164 7.88 -14.65 -13.09
N GLY A 165 7.51 -15.94 -13.16
CA GLY A 165 6.29 -16.36 -13.84
C GLY A 165 5.04 -15.63 -13.32
N ALA A 166 3.98 -15.57 -14.14
CA ALA A 166 2.72 -14.96 -13.74
C ALA A 166 2.05 -15.75 -12.60
N LEU A 167 1.63 -15.03 -11.56
CA LEU A 167 0.86 -15.57 -10.45
C LEU A 167 -0.58 -15.07 -10.55
N VAL A 168 -1.53 -15.87 -10.10
CA VAL A 168 -2.93 -15.49 -9.96
C VAL A 168 -3.31 -15.36 -8.49
N ALA A 169 -4.17 -14.40 -8.20
CA ALA A 169 -4.61 -14.13 -6.84
C ALA A 169 -5.82 -15.02 -6.49
N GLY A 170 -5.61 -15.96 -5.56
CA GLY A 170 -6.67 -16.72 -4.92
C GLY A 170 -7.33 -15.93 -3.77
N GLN A 171 -8.05 -16.65 -2.91
CA GLN A 171 -8.70 -16.10 -1.73
C GLN A 171 -7.65 -15.61 -0.70
N GLN A 172 -8.06 -14.80 0.25
CA GLN A 172 -7.21 -14.23 1.30
C GLN A 172 -6.00 -13.43 0.77
N THR A 173 -6.18 -12.78 -0.38
CA THR A 173 -5.21 -11.83 -0.93
C THR A 173 -5.75 -10.41 -0.93
N ALA A 174 -4.88 -9.43 -1.05
CA ALA A 174 -5.28 -8.04 -1.21
C ALA A 174 -6.15 -7.84 -2.48
N ALA A 175 -5.81 -8.55 -3.57
CA ALA A 175 -6.61 -8.53 -4.79
C ALA A 175 -8.01 -9.11 -4.58
N ASP A 176 -8.13 -10.21 -3.84
CA ASP A 176 -9.43 -10.81 -3.49
C ASP A 176 -10.31 -9.85 -2.69
N GLY A 177 -9.71 -9.20 -1.67
CA GLY A 177 -10.40 -8.17 -0.88
C GLY A 177 -10.85 -6.98 -1.73
N ALA A 178 -9.98 -6.46 -2.59
CA ALA A 178 -10.29 -5.34 -3.48
C ALA A 178 -11.41 -5.69 -4.48
N ILE A 179 -11.35 -6.87 -5.10
CA ILE A 179 -12.38 -7.35 -6.02
C ILE A 179 -13.75 -7.44 -5.31
N LYS A 180 -13.78 -7.99 -4.10
CA LYS A 180 -15.01 -8.11 -3.29
C LYS A 180 -15.56 -6.74 -2.87
N LEU A 181 -14.69 -5.81 -2.46
CA LEU A 181 -15.10 -4.44 -2.10
C LEU A 181 -15.65 -3.66 -3.29
N ALA A 182 -15.19 -3.95 -4.51
CA ALA A 182 -15.77 -3.40 -5.73
C ALA A 182 -17.12 -4.08 -6.12
N GLY A 183 -17.65 -5.03 -5.33
CA GLY A 183 -18.87 -5.76 -5.60
C GLY A 183 -18.74 -6.79 -6.74
N LEU A 184 -17.51 -7.30 -6.95
CA LEU A 184 -17.18 -8.23 -8.03
C LEU A 184 -16.78 -9.61 -7.47
N GLN A 185 -16.62 -10.57 -8.34
CA GLN A 185 -16.23 -11.93 -7.98
C GLN A 185 -14.77 -12.18 -8.37
N ASN A 186 -13.96 -12.67 -7.43
CA ASN A 186 -12.64 -13.18 -7.81
C ASN A 186 -12.82 -14.45 -8.65
N ALA A 187 -12.26 -14.47 -9.86
CA ALA A 187 -12.38 -15.61 -10.76
C ALA A 187 -11.66 -16.86 -10.20
N MET A 188 -10.60 -16.66 -9.40
CA MET A 188 -9.80 -17.73 -8.84
C MET A 188 -10.27 -18.11 -7.44
N GLN A 189 -11.05 -19.19 -7.37
CA GLN A 189 -11.62 -19.73 -6.14
C GLN A 189 -11.00 -21.09 -5.79
N GLY A 190 -11.24 -21.57 -4.56
CA GLY A 190 -10.83 -22.89 -4.11
C GLY A 190 -9.38 -23.01 -3.65
N PHE A 191 -8.66 -21.89 -3.54
CA PHE A 191 -7.34 -21.84 -2.92
C PHE A 191 -7.04 -20.47 -2.33
N ASP A 192 -6.15 -20.45 -1.35
CA ASP A 192 -5.68 -19.23 -0.70
C ASP A 192 -4.35 -18.75 -1.28
N HIS A 193 -4.08 -17.46 -1.11
CA HIS A 193 -2.85 -16.76 -1.50
C HIS A 193 -2.59 -16.76 -3.01
N TYR A 194 -1.39 -16.36 -3.39
CA TYR A 194 -0.98 -16.34 -4.79
C TYR A 194 -0.42 -17.68 -5.21
N ARG A 195 -0.80 -18.15 -6.42
CA ARG A 195 -0.27 -19.38 -7.02
C ARG A 195 0.18 -19.13 -8.45
N THR A 196 1.10 -19.97 -8.91
CA THR A 196 1.48 -19.99 -10.31
C THR A 196 0.26 -20.24 -11.20
N MET A 197 0.16 -19.47 -12.26
CA MET A 197 -0.93 -19.55 -13.22
C MET A 197 -0.92 -20.91 -13.92
N SER A 198 -2.04 -21.64 -13.91
CA SER A 198 -2.21 -22.88 -14.68
C SER A 198 -3.25 -22.68 -15.79
N GLN A 199 -3.03 -23.33 -16.91
CA GLN A 199 -3.93 -23.24 -18.06
C GLN A 199 -5.36 -23.69 -17.73
N GLU A 200 -5.49 -24.85 -17.10
CA GLU A 200 -6.78 -25.45 -16.74
C GLU A 200 -7.54 -24.56 -15.74
N GLY A 201 -6.83 -24.06 -14.73
CA GLY A 201 -7.41 -23.19 -13.72
C GLY A 201 -7.96 -21.88 -14.30
N VAL A 202 -7.22 -21.25 -15.22
CA VAL A 202 -7.65 -20.03 -15.89
C VAL A 202 -8.85 -20.29 -16.81
N ILE A 203 -8.84 -21.36 -17.59
CA ILE A 203 -9.96 -21.73 -18.44
C ILE A 203 -11.22 -21.98 -17.62
N ALA A 204 -11.10 -22.75 -16.54
CA ALA A 204 -12.23 -23.10 -15.67
C ALA A 204 -12.79 -21.87 -14.92
N SER A 205 -11.96 -20.88 -14.62
CA SER A 205 -12.37 -19.67 -13.89
C SER A 205 -13.22 -18.71 -14.73
N LEU A 206 -13.17 -18.82 -16.07
CA LEU A 206 -13.95 -18.02 -17.03
C LEU A 206 -13.99 -16.53 -16.69
N PRO A 207 -12.86 -15.82 -16.59
CA PRO A 207 -12.86 -14.41 -16.22
C PRO A 207 -13.51 -13.54 -17.31
N ASP A 208 -14.27 -12.54 -16.86
CA ASP A 208 -14.84 -11.51 -17.70
C ASP A 208 -13.87 -10.34 -17.89
N LEU A 209 -12.99 -10.13 -16.90
CA LEU A 209 -12.00 -9.06 -16.86
C LEU A 209 -10.66 -9.58 -16.35
N VAL A 210 -9.56 -9.19 -16.98
CA VAL A 210 -8.20 -9.35 -16.48
C VAL A 210 -7.74 -8.03 -15.86
N VAL A 211 -7.15 -8.08 -14.67
CA VAL A 211 -6.55 -6.93 -14.00
C VAL A 211 -5.06 -7.21 -13.81
N ILE A 212 -4.22 -6.25 -14.15
CA ILE A 212 -2.76 -6.34 -14.04
C ILE A 212 -2.16 -4.97 -13.75
N SER A 213 -1.02 -4.92 -13.05
CA SER A 213 -0.31 -3.66 -12.85
C SER A 213 0.38 -3.18 -14.14
N ALA A 214 0.59 -1.86 -14.24
CA ALA A 214 1.31 -1.25 -15.36
C ALA A 214 2.74 -1.81 -15.48
N ASP A 215 3.44 -1.95 -14.36
CA ASP A 215 4.80 -2.50 -14.31
C ASP A 215 4.82 -4.00 -14.65
N GLY A 216 3.85 -4.77 -14.16
CA GLY A 216 3.68 -6.18 -14.51
C GLY A 216 3.46 -6.38 -16.00
N LEU A 217 2.57 -5.58 -16.60
CA LEU A 217 2.29 -5.62 -18.03
C LEU A 217 3.52 -5.24 -18.87
N LYS A 218 4.21 -4.16 -18.48
CA LYS A 218 5.46 -3.72 -19.13
C LYS A 218 6.55 -4.78 -19.02
N GLY A 219 6.73 -5.34 -17.82
CA GLY A 219 7.76 -6.35 -17.54
C GLY A 219 7.61 -7.64 -18.35
N MET A 220 6.37 -8.01 -18.72
CA MET A 220 6.14 -9.19 -19.57
C MET A 220 6.16 -8.90 -21.07
N GLY A 221 6.32 -7.65 -21.51
CA GLY A 221 6.39 -7.27 -22.92
C GLY A 221 5.08 -6.74 -23.51
N GLY A 222 4.16 -6.26 -22.66
CA GLY A 222 2.94 -5.59 -23.05
C GLY A 222 1.73 -6.51 -23.24
N GLU A 223 0.65 -5.94 -23.74
CA GLU A 223 -0.65 -6.63 -23.82
C GLU A 223 -0.63 -7.86 -24.75
N ALA A 224 0.17 -7.81 -25.83
CA ALA A 224 0.30 -8.95 -26.72
C ALA A 224 0.95 -10.17 -26.03
N ALA A 225 1.83 -9.95 -25.08
CA ALA A 225 2.42 -11.02 -24.26
C ALA A 225 1.45 -11.50 -23.17
N LEU A 226 0.69 -10.58 -22.55
CA LEU A 226 -0.36 -10.92 -21.59
C LEU A 226 -1.32 -11.95 -22.16
N TRP A 227 -1.84 -11.72 -23.35
CA TRP A 227 -2.83 -12.60 -23.98
C TRP A 227 -2.28 -13.98 -24.41
N LYS A 228 -0.96 -14.15 -24.40
CA LYS A 228 -0.30 -15.43 -24.63
C LYS A 228 -0.11 -16.27 -23.35
N LEU A 229 -0.44 -15.72 -22.19
CA LEU A 229 -0.36 -16.48 -20.95
C LEU A 229 -1.27 -17.70 -20.96
N PRO A 230 -0.91 -18.78 -20.23
CA PRO A 230 -1.63 -20.04 -20.24
C PRO A 230 -3.13 -19.87 -19.95
N GLY A 231 -3.98 -20.38 -20.85
CA GLY A 231 -5.44 -20.42 -20.71
C GLY A 231 -6.17 -19.13 -21.04
N LEU A 232 -5.51 -17.96 -21.10
CA LEU A 232 -6.21 -16.68 -21.34
C LEU A 232 -6.91 -16.63 -22.69
N ALA A 233 -6.31 -17.15 -23.75
CA ALA A 233 -6.90 -17.15 -25.10
C ALA A 233 -8.27 -17.86 -25.20
N GLN A 234 -8.65 -18.63 -24.18
CA GLN A 234 -9.90 -19.38 -24.14
C GLN A 234 -10.95 -18.74 -23.23
N THR A 235 -10.66 -17.56 -22.68
CA THR A 235 -11.53 -16.86 -21.72
C THR A 235 -12.45 -15.83 -22.38
N PRO A 236 -13.59 -15.47 -21.74
CA PRO A 236 -14.41 -14.34 -22.16
C PRO A 236 -13.62 -13.03 -22.21
N ALA A 237 -12.75 -12.77 -21.23
CA ALA A 237 -11.91 -11.58 -21.17
C ALA A 237 -11.03 -11.41 -22.42
N TRP A 238 -10.43 -12.50 -22.92
CA TRP A 238 -9.63 -12.45 -24.14
C TRP A 238 -10.48 -12.17 -25.39
N ARG A 239 -11.63 -12.86 -25.53
CA ARG A 239 -12.51 -12.67 -26.69
C ARG A 239 -12.95 -11.23 -26.84
N ASN A 240 -13.22 -10.55 -25.74
CA ASN A 240 -13.71 -9.18 -25.70
C ASN A 240 -12.60 -8.14 -25.43
N LYS A 241 -11.32 -8.58 -25.34
CA LYS A 241 -10.15 -7.73 -25.04
C LYS A 241 -10.34 -6.91 -23.76
N GLN A 242 -10.90 -7.54 -22.73
CA GLN A 242 -11.20 -6.89 -21.47
C GLN A 242 -10.02 -6.99 -20.50
N VAL A 243 -9.23 -5.93 -20.46
CA VAL A 243 -8.11 -5.75 -19.51
C VAL A 243 -8.24 -4.40 -18.83
N LEU A 244 -7.93 -4.37 -17.53
CA LEU A 244 -7.70 -3.15 -16.76
C LEU A 244 -6.26 -3.13 -16.31
N VAL A 245 -5.52 -2.11 -16.74
CA VAL A 245 -4.18 -1.82 -16.25
C VAL A 245 -4.32 -0.78 -15.14
N ILE A 246 -3.82 -1.11 -13.94
CA ILE A 246 -4.00 -0.28 -12.75
C ILE A 246 -2.69 -0.20 -11.94
N ASP A 247 -2.55 0.85 -11.13
CA ASP A 247 -1.49 0.90 -10.13
C ASP A 247 -1.77 -0.14 -9.04
N ASP A 248 -0.89 -1.13 -8.89
CA ASP A 248 -1.07 -2.22 -7.95
C ASP A 248 -1.05 -1.75 -6.50
N MET A 249 -0.20 -0.79 -6.14
CA MET A 249 -0.16 -0.27 -4.78
C MET A 249 -1.43 0.51 -4.44
N ALA A 250 -2.00 1.25 -5.39
CA ALA A 250 -3.29 1.90 -5.21
C ALA A 250 -4.41 0.88 -4.95
N LEU A 251 -4.42 -0.24 -5.68
CA LEU A 251 -5.43 -1.28 -5.52
C LEU A 251 -5.19 -2.17 -4.29
N LEU A 252 -3.96 -2.61 -4.08
CA LEU A 252 -3.59 -3.66 -3.12
C LEU A 252 -3.09 -3.14 -1.78
N GLY A 253 -2.73 -1.86 -1.69
CA GLY A 253 -2.16 -1.25 -0.49
C GLY A 253 -3.19 -1.03 0.62
N PHE A 254 -4.46 -0.90 0.29
CA PHE A 254 -5.50 -0.51 1.26
C PHE A 254 -5.10 0.78 1.99
N GLY A 255 -4.72 1.76 1.20
CA GLY A 255 -4.28 3.09 1.61
C GLY A 255 -5.16 4.20 1.03
N PRO A 256 -4.67 5.46 1.04
CA PRO A 256 -5.45 6.63 0.62
C PRO A 256 -5.97 6.60 -0.83
N ARG A 257 -5.29 5.88 -1.74
CA ARG A 257 -5.70 5.79 -3.15
C ARG A 257 -6.63 4.61 -3.45
N THR A 258 -6.85 3.72 -2.48
CA THR A 258 -7.64 2.50 -2.70
C THR A 258 -9.09 2.77 -3.11
N PRO A 259 -9.83 3.72 -2.52
CA PRO A 259 -11.20 4.00 -2.98
C PRO A 259 -11.28 4.36 -4.46
N GLN A 260 -10.35 5.19 -4.96
CA GLN A 260 -10.29 5.56 -6.37
C GLN A 260 -9.96 4.35 -7.27
N ALA A 261 -9.03 3.48 -6.86
CA ALA A 261 -8.69 2.26 -7.59
C ALA A 261 -9.86 1.28 -7.66
N LEU A 262 -10.61 1.13 -6.56
CA LEU A 262 -11.84 0.32 -6.52
C LEU A 262 -12.92 0.88 -7.43
N GLN A 263 -13.07 2.20 -7.47
CA GLN A 263 -14.01 2.88 -8.37
C GLN A 263 -13.67 2.63 -9.84
N GLN A 264 -12.38 2.72 -10.22
CA GLN A 264 -11.91 2.39 -11.57
C GLN A 264 -12.19 0.93 -11.93
N LEU A 265 -11.93 0.01 -11.01
CA LEU A 265 -12.22 -1.41 -11.20
C LEU A 265 -13.71 -1.65 -11.40
N ARG A 266 -14.55 -1.05 -10.56
CA ARG A 266 -16.01 -1.15 -10.65
C ARG A 266 -16.55 -0.58 -11.96
N GLN A 267 -16.17 0.63 -12.33
CA GLN A 267 -16.58 1.28 -13.58
C GLN A 267 -16.17 0.47 -14.82
N LYS A 268 -14.96 -0.10 -14.82
CA LYS A 268 -14.52 -0.97 -15.90
C LYS A 268 -15.40 -2.22 -16.01
N ALA A 269 -15.75 -2.82 -14.87
CA ALA A 269 -16.60 -4.01 -14.85
C ALA A 269 -18.04 -3.73 -15.29
N GLU A 270 -18.60 -2.55 -14.99
CA GLU A 270 -19.93 -2.12 -15.44
C GLU A 270 -20.04 -1.93 -16.96
N GLN A 271 -18.92 -1.63 -17.62
CA GLN A 271 -18.85 -1.48 -19.08
C GLN A 271 -18.75 -2.82 -19.83
N LEU A 272 -18.63 -3.95 -19.13
CA LEU A 272 -18.53 -5.27 -19.74
C LEU A 272 -19.92 -5.75 -20.19
N HIS A 273 -20.02 -6.06 -21.45
CA HIS A 273 -21.22 -6.60 -22.09
C HIS A 273 -21.32 -8.11 -21.98
#